data_66482b6d5a40e27f6eda3bc630512c7a
#
_entry.id   66482b6d5a40e27f6eda3bc630512c7a
#
_cell.length_a   1.000
_cell.length_b   1.000
_cell.length_c   1.000
_cell.angle_alpha   90.00
_cell.angle_beta   90.00
_cell.angle_gamma   90.00
#
_symmetry.space_group_name_H-M   'P 1'
#
loop_
_entity.id
_entity.type
_entity.pdbx_description
1 polymer ?
#
loop_
_entity_poly.entity_id
_entity_poly.type
_entity_poly.pdbx_seq_one_letter_code
_entity_poly.pdbx_strand_id
1 'polypeptide(L)'
;MKKQKIPLKNSLILLLTATIWGIAFVAQSEGGDAVGAFTFNATRNLIGALILVPVIFLLERLNSKSSSDTDNSGTNSTKTNVSKSENTSVSSKEDTRTLIIGGISCGICLCLASNFQQLGILYTSVGKAGFITACYIVIVPIMGLFMKKKCSPFIWAAVVLALIGLYLLCITDGFSIGKGDALVLVCAFLFSVHILVIDYFSPKVDGVKMSCIQFLVCGILTAIPAIILEHPLLSAFKGAWGAILYAGIMSCGVAYTLQIVGQKNMNPTVASLILSLESCISVLAGWIILGQNLTTREIIVCVVMFAALVLAQLPQ
;
A
#
# COMPACT_ATOMS: atom_id res chain seq x y z
N MET A 1 11.42 20.54 -21.29
CA MET A 1 10.82 19.62 -20.29
C MET A 1 11.85 18.53 -20.01
N LYS A 2 12.34 18.37 -18.76
CA LYS A 2 13.23 17.24 -18.42
C LYS A 2 12.39 15.96 -18.48
N LYS A 3 12.78 15.01 -19.34
CA LYS A 3 12.18 13.66 -19.38
C LYS A 3 12.31 13.02 -18.01
N GLN A 4 11.21 12.90 -17.29
CA GLN A 4 11.19 12.23 -15.99
C GLN A 4 11.18 10.71 -16.27
N LYS A 5 12.38 10.11 -16.26
CA LYS A 5 12.49 8.65 -16.37
C LYS A 5 11.86 8.05 -15.11
N ILE A 6 10.88 7.16 -15.28
CA ILE A 6 10.31 6.40 -14.18
C ILE A 6 11.42 5.49 -13.63
N PRO A 7 11.75 5.55 -12.32
CA PRO A 7 12.81 4.73 -11.77
C PRO A 7 12.39 3.25 -11.75
N LEU A 8 13.03 2.44 -12.58
CA LEU A 8 12.74 1.01 -12.72
C LEU A 8 12.74 0.27 -11.36
N LYS A 9 13.70 0.62 -10.48
CA LYS A 9 13.77 0.06 -9.12
C LYS A 9 12.47 0.27 -8.33
N ASN A 10 11.93 1.48 -8.36
CA ASN A 10 10.69 1.82 -7.65
C ASN A 10 9.48 1.08 -8.25
N SER A 11 9.44 0.95 -9.58
CA SER A 11 8.39 0.19 -10.27
C SER A 11 8.40 -1.29 -9.89
N LEU A 12 9.58 -1.91 -9.79
CA LEU A 12 9.72 -3.30 -9.36
C LEU A 12 9.32 -3.49 -7.88
N ILE A 13 9.65 -2.54 -7.02
CA ILE A 13 9.22 -2.54 -5.61
C ILE A 13 7.70 -2.49 -5.52
N LEU A 14 7.04 -1.60 -6.27
CA LEU A 14 5.58 -1.50 -6.27
C LEU A 14 4.90 -2.71 -6.92
N LEU A 15 5.51 -3.34 -7.92
CA LEU A 15 5.01 -4.58 -8.50
C LEU A 15 5.05 -5.73 -7.48
N LEU A 16 6.12 -5.84 -6.70
CA LEU A 16 6.21 -6.79 -5.60
C LEU A 16 5.13 -6.50 -4.54
N THR A 17 4.91 -5.23 -4.21
CA THR A 17 3.81 -4.80 -3.33
C THR A 17 2.45 -5.28 -3.84
N ALA A 18 2.15 -5.01 -5.12
CA ALA A 18 0.91 -5.45 -5.76
C ALA A 18 0.74 -6.98 -5.74
N THR A 19 1.86 -7.72 -5.92
CA THR A 19 1.84 -9.19 -5.85
C THR A 19 1.46 -9.67 -4.46
N ILE A 20 2.08 -9.12 -3.41
CA ILE A 20 1.77 -9.50 -2.03
C ILE A 20 0.33 -9.16 -1.68
N TRP A 21 -0.18 -8.00 -2.11
CA TRP A 21 -1.55 -7.59 -1.83
C TRP A 21 -2.60 -8.39 -2.62
N GLY A 22 -2.33 -8.73 -3.87
CA GLY A 22 -3.21 -9.60 -4.64
C GLY A 22 -3.45 -10.95 -3.95
N ILE A 23 -2.39 -11.56 -3.41
CA ILE A 23 -2.50 -12.77 -2.60
C ILE A 23 -3.20 -12.49 -1.25
N ALA A 24 -2.98 -11.30 -0.66
CA ALA A 24 -3.56 -10.95 0.62
C ALA A 24 -5.10 -10.84 0.59
N PHE A 25 -5.72 -10.61 -0.56
CA PHE A 25 -7.19 -10.63 -0.69
C PHE A 25 -7.79 -12.00 -0.29
N VAL A 26 -7.12 -13.11 -0.63
CA VAL A 26 -7.51 -14.45 -0.18
C VAL A 26 -7.43 -14.54 1.34
N ALA A 27 -6.30 -14.15 1.92
CA ALA A 27 -6.12 -14.17 3.37
C ALA A 27 -7.12 -13.24 4.10
N GLN A 28 -7.48 -12.12 3.51
CA GLN A 28 -8.47 -11.18 4.06
C GLN A 28 -9.89 -11.78 4.06
N SER A 29 -10.26 -12.53 3.01
CA SER A 29 -11.54 -13.21 2.93
C SER A 29 -11.62 -14.30 4.02
N GLU A 30 -10.70 -15.26 4.02
CA GLU A 30 -10.69 -16.36 4.98
C GLU A 30 -10.55 -15.89 6.44
N GLY A 31 -9.66 -14.91 6.68
CA GLY A 31 -9.42 -14.41 8.02
C GLY A 31 -10.58 -13.57 8.54
N GLY A 32 -11.19 -12.73 7.70
CA GLY A 32 -12.35 -11.93 8.07
C GLY A 32 -13.59 -12.75 8.39
N ASP A 33 -13.82 -13.83 7.64
CA ASP A 33 -14.92 -14.78 7.90
C ASP A 33 -14.74 -15.52 9.24
N ALA A 34 -13.49 -15.80 9.62
CA ALA A 34 -13.20 -16.57 10.82
C ALA A 34 -13.25 -15.75 12.13
N VAL A 35 -12.75 -14.50 12.13
CA VAL A 35 -12.58 -13.70 13.37
C VAL A 35 -13.35 -12.39 13.36
N GLY A 36 -13.98 -12.02 12.26
CA GLY A 36 -14.61 -10.72 12.04
C GLY A 36 -13.70 -9.69 11.37
N ALA A 37 -14.32 -8.73 10.70
CA ALA A 37 -13.62 -7.75 9.86
C ALA A 37 -12.69 -6.84 10.66
N PHE A 38 -13.18 -6.28 11.76
CA PHE A 38 -12.41 -5.35 12.59
C PHE A 38 -11.32 -6.09 13.38
N THR A 39 -11.64 -7.27 13.92
CA THR A 39 -10.69 -8.10 14.65
C THR A 39 -9.53 -8.51 13.77
N PHE A 40 -9.80 -8.97 12.54
CA PHE A 40 -8.78 -9.30 11.56
C PHE A 40 -7.90 -8.08 11.25
N ASN A 41 -8.52 -6.93 10.93
CA ASN A 41 -7.79 -5.71 10.62
C ASN A 41 -6.97 -5.18 11.79
N ALA A 42 -7.51 -5.13 13.00
CA ALA A 42 -6.77 -4.71 14.18
C ALA A 42 -5.53 -5.58 14.40
N THR A 43 -5.73 -6.91 14.39
CA THR A 43 -4.67 -7.88 14.67
C THR A 43 -3.56 -7.81 13.62
N ARG A 44 -3.88 -7.80 12.32
CA ARG A 44 -2.86 -7.74 11.26
C ARG A 44 -2.05 -6.45 11.30
N ASN A 45 -2.69 -5.30 11.59
CA ASN A 45 -1.98 -4.03 11.68
C ASN A 45 -1.08 -3.97 12.92
N LEU A 46 -1.52 -4.45 14.08
CA LEU A 46 -0.69 -4.53 15.27
C LEU A 46 0.51 -5.46 15.09
N ILE A 47 0.34 -6.61 14.42
CA ILE A 47 1.44 -7.51 14.06
C ILE A 47 2.40 -6.78 13.10
N GLY A 48 1.89 -6.06 12.09
CA GLY A 48 2.71 -5.28 11.18
C GLY A 48 3.56 -4.22 11.90
N ALA A 49 2.97 -3.48 12.84
CA ALA A 49 3.69 -2.53 13.67
C ALA A 49 4.77 -3.21 14.51
N LEU A 50 4.43 -4.32 15.19
CA LEU A 50 5.33 -5.05 16.08
C LEU A 50 6.57 -5.58 15.35
N ILE A 51 6.39 -6.10 14.14
CA ILE A 51 7.49 -6.64 13.31
C ILE A 51 8.40 -5.53 12.80
N LEU A 52 7.87 -4.33 12.53
CA LEU A 52 8.70 -3.22 12.07
C LEU A 52 9.60 -2.64 13.17
N VAL A 53 9.27 -2.78 14.45
CA VAL A 53 10.11 -2.30 15.54
C VAL A 53 11.53 -2.91 15.49
N PRO A 54 11.74 -4.24 15.51
CA PRO A 54 13.08 -4.81 15.40
C PRO A 54 13.75 -4.49 14.05
N VAL A 55 13.00 -4.35 12.97
CA VAL A 55 13.55 -3.96 11.66
C VAL A 55 14.13 -2.54 11.72
N ILE A 56 13.45 -1.59 12.36
CA ILE A 56 13.95 -0.21 12.57
C ILE A 56 15.26 -0.24 13.34
N PHE A 57 15.32 -0.95 14.48
CA PHE A 57 16.54 -1.07 15.29
C PHE A 57 17.69 -1.70 14.51
N LEU A 58 17.40 -2.72 13.70
CA LEU A 58 18.43 -3.37 12.87
C LEU A 58 18.99 -2.40 11.82
N LEU A 59 18.13 -1.68 11.11
CA LEU A 59 18.54 -0.70 10.10
C LEU A 59 19.35 0.45 10.72
N GLU A 60 18.97 0.94 11.89
CA GLU A 60 19.73 1.98 12.61
C GLU A 60 21.12 1.50 12.99
N ARG A 61 21.25 0.25 13.47
CA ARG A 61 22.56 -0.36 13.80
C ARG A 61 23.44 -0.54 12.55
N LEU A 62 22.86 -0.96 11.43
CA LEU A 62 23.61 -1.14 10.19
C LEU A 62 24.12 0.19 9.64
N ASN A 63 23.28 1.23 9.69
CA ASN A 63 23.65 2.57 9.24
C ASN A 63 24.73 3.20 10.13
N SER A 64 24.68 2.98 11.46
CA SER A 64 25.72 3.47 12.37
C SER A 64 27.08 2.78 12.16
N LYS A 65 27.11 1.48 11.82
CA LYS A 65 28.35 0.78 11.49
C LYS A 65 28.97 1.27 10.18
N SER A 66 28.17 1.50 9.16
CA SER A 66 28.65 2.02 7.86
C SER A 66 29.27 3.41 7.98
N SER A 67 28.79 4.24 8.90
CA SER A 67 29.35 5.58 9.16
C SER A 67 30.70 5.52 9.91
N SER A 68 30.91 4.53 10.78
CA SER A 68 32.17 4.35 11.52
C SER A 68 33.30 3.76 10.68
N ASP A 69 32.99 2.93 9.68
CA ASP A 69 33.98 2.34 8.78
C ASP A 69 34.52 3.35 7.74
N THR A 70 33.76 4.38 7.42
CA THR A 70 34.18 5.44 6.48
C THR A 70 35.16 6.43 7.13
N ASP A 71 35.10 6.65 8.43
CA ASP A 71 36.00 7.54 9.16
C ASP A 71 37.38 6.93 9.41
N ASN A 72 37.55 5.59 9.33
CA ASN A 72 38.82 4.91 9.54
C ASN A 72 39.69 4.75 8.27
N SER A 73 39.19 5.15 7.10
CA SER A 73 39.89 4.98 5.80
C SER A 73 40.50 6.23 5.21
N GLY A 74 40.64 7.31 5.96
CA GLY A 74 41.13 8.63 5.45
C GLY A 74 42.35 9.12 6.18
N THR A 75 43.54 8.73 5.71
CA THR A 75 44.82 9.36 6.02
C THR A 75 44.88 10.85 5.62
N ASN A 76 45.33 11.69 6.56
CA ASN A 76 45.97 12.99 6.39
C ASN A 76 45.50 13.92 5.26
N SER A 77 44.78 14.99 5.62
CA SER A 77 45.08 16.33 5.11
C SER A 77 44.31 17.46 5.85
N THR A 78 45.09 18.32 6.46
CA THR A 78 44.91 19.76 6.67
C THR A 78 43.61 20.26 7.33
N LYS A 79 43.79 20.67 8.58
CA LYS A 79 42.90 21.47 9.39
C LYS A 79 42.49 22.75 8.69
N THR A 80 41.26 22.92 8.31
CA THR A 80 40.61 24.21 8.17
C THR A 80 39.41 24.28 9.09
N ASN A 81 39.53 25.07 10.13
CA ASN A 81 38.44 25.41 11.06
C ASN A 81 37.31 26.11 10.32
N VAL A 82 36.17 25.48 10.11
CA VAL A 82 34.91 26.14 9.80
C VAL A 82 33.91 25.68 10.84
N SER A 83 33.43 26.64 11.57
CA SER A 83 32.46 26.59 12.67
C SER A 83 31.28 25.64 12.40
N LYS A 84 31.31 24.52 13.10
CA LYS A 84 30.25 23.53 13.14
C LYS A 84 29.57 23.70 14.49
N SER A 85 28.52 24.46 14.59
CA SER A 85 27.59 24.39 15.73
C SER A 85 26.31 25.15 15.40
N GLU A 86 25.19 24.55 15.69
CA GLU A 86 23.81 25.02 15.85
C GLU A 86 22.72 24.52 14.91
N ASN A 87 23.01 23.93 13.73
CA ASN A 87 21.93 23.48 12.84
C ASN A 87 21.46 22.02 13.03
N THR A 88 22.10 21.21 13.88
CA THR A 88 21.83 19.77 13.98
C THR A 88 20.62 19.46 14.86
N SER A 89 20.30 20.30 15.84
CA SER A 89 19.22 20.03 16.80
C SER A 89 17.85 20.50 16.32
N VAL A 90 17.80 21.54 15.49
CA VAL A 90 16.53 22.06 14.91
C VAL A 90 16.05 21.15 13.79
N SER A 91 16.95 20.65 12.93
CA SER A 91 16.63 19.71 11.85
C SER A 91 16.05 18.40 12.39
N SER A 92 16.60 17.83 13.47
CA SER A 92 16.10 16.56 14.04
C SER A 92 14.71 16.65 14.68
N LYS A 93 14.32 17.80 15.26
CA LYS A 93 12.98 18.01 15.85
C LYS A 93 11.90 18.23 14.78
N GLU A 94 12.23 18.92 13.73
CA GLU A 94 11.31 19.17 12.62
C GLU A 94 11.05 17.87 11.85
N ASP A 95 12.06 17.06 11.60
CA ASP A 95 11.96 15.73 10.99
C ASP A 95 11.09 14.77 11.82
N THR A 96 11.23 14.76 13.15
CA THR A 96 10.42 13.91 14.05
C THR A 96 8.96 14.33 14.07
N ARG A 97 8.67 15.64 14.09
CA ARG A 97 7.29 16.15 14.04
C ARG A 97 6.63 15.79 12.71
N THR A 98 7.33 15.96 11.61
CA THR A 98 6.84 15.61 10.26
C THR A 98 6.59 14.11 10.14
N LEU A 99 7.47 13.28 10.71
CA LEU A 99 7.31 11.82 10.76
C LEU A 99 6.05 11.41 11.54
N ILE A 100 5.84 11.98 12.72
CA ILE A 100 4.66 11.67 13.55
C ILE A 100 3.37 12.09 12.86
N ILE A 101 3.31 13.31 12.32
CA ILE A 101 2.14 13.82 11.60
C ILE A 101 1.87 12.94 10.36
N GLY A 102 2.92 12.61 9.59
CA GLY A 102 2.80 11.75 8.41
C GLY A 102 2.29 10.35 8.77
N GLY A 103 2.87 9.73 9.79
CA GLY A 103 2.46 8.41 10.26
C GLY A 103 1.03 8.37 10.78
N ILE A 104 0.61 9.38 11.58
CA ILE A 104 -0.77 9.49 12.08
C ILE A 104 -1.75 9.72 10.92
N SER A 105 -1.45 10.65 10.01
CA SER A 105 -2.31 10.93 8.85
C SER A 105 -2.48 9.70 7.96
N CYS A 106 -1.37 9.01 7.63
CA CYS A 106 -1.42 7.74 6.89
C CYS A 106 -2.21 6.67 7.67
N GLY A 107 -2.02 6.56 8.99
CA GLY A 107 -2.69 5.59 9.84
C GLY A 107 -4.20 5.79 9.91
N ILE A 108 -4.68 7.02 9.98
CA ILE A 108 -6.11 7.35 9.94
C ILE A 108 -6.70 7.00 8.56
N CYS A 109 -6.06 7.41 7.47
CA CYS A 109 -6.51 7.08 6.13
C CYS A 109 -6.53 5.57 5.90
N LEU A 110 -5.50 4.86 6.35
CA LEU A 110 -5.40 3.40 6.27
C LEU A 110 -6.49 2.72 7.09
N CYS A 111 -6.74 3.19 8.31
CA CYS A 111 -7.79 2.67 9.18
C CYS A 111 -9.16 2.72 8.49
N LEU A 112 -9.52 3.88 7.97
CA LEU A 112 -10.79 4.03 7.26
C LEU A 112 -10.83 3.15 6.01
N ALA A 113 -9.83 3.24 5.13
CA ALA A 113 -9.79 2.49 3.89
C ALA A 113 -9.85 0.98 4.11
N SER A 114 -9.00 0.44 4.98
CA SER A 114 -8.90 -0.99 5.21
C SER A 114 -10.13 -1.59 5.92
N ASN A 115 -10.80 -0.81 6.79
CA ASN A 115 -12.02 -1.29 7.42
C ASN A 115 -13.20 -1.31 6.44
N PHE A 116 -13.35 -0.29 5.59
CA PHE A 116 -14.35 -0.33 4.51
C PHE A 116 -14.08 -1.46 3.52
N GLN A 117 -12.81 -1.73 3.19
CA GLN A 117 -12.43 -2.85 2.34
C GLN A 117 -12.79 -4.19 2.98
N GLN A 118 -12.38 -4.39 4.23
CA GLN A 118 -12.59 -5.65 4.93
C GLN A 118 -14.07 -5.96 5.16
N LEU A 119 -14.87 -4.95 5.52
CA LEU A 119 -16.33 -5.08 5.58
C LEU A 119 -16.95 -5.40 4.21
N GLY A 120 -16.42 -4.78 3.14
CA GLY A 120 -16.91 -5.02 1.80
C GLY A 120 -16.62 -6.43 1.30
N ILE A 121 -15.43 -6.97 1.59
CA ILE A 121 -15.01 -8.33 1.20
C ILE A 121 -15.96 -9.41 1.78
N LEU A 122 -16.56 -9.19 2.95
CA LEU A 122 -17.55 -10.12 3.51
C LEU A 122 -18.85 -10.23 2.68
N TYR A 123 -19.11 -9.29 1.79
CA TYR A 123 -20.35 -9.23 0.98
C TYR A 123 -20.10 -9.26 -0.53
N THR A 124 -18.85 -9.46 -0.98
CA THR A 124 -18.49 -9.55 -2.40
C THR A 124 -17.37 -10.55 -2.62
N SER A 125 -17.14 -10.97 -3.87
CA SER A 125 -16.07 -11.91 -4.17
C SER A 125 -14.69 -11.23 -4.09
N VAL A 126 -13.64 -12.03 -3.81
CA VAL A 126 -12.25 -11.60 -3.73
C VAL A 126 -11.80 -10.86 -5.00
N GLY A 127 -12.10 -11.42 -6.17
CA GLY A 127 -11.76 -10.79 -7.45
C GLY A 127 -12.50 -9.46 -7.66
N LYS A 128 -13.79 -9.39 -7.31
CA LYS A 128 -14.59 -8.14 -7.44
C LYS A 128 -14.13 -7.09 -6.45
N ALA A 129 -13.77 -7.47 -5.21
CA ALA A 129 -13.20 -6.56 -4.22
C ALA A 129 -11.87 -5.97 -4.67
N GLY A 130 -10.93 -6.81 -5.12
CA GLY A 130 -9.65 -6.36 -5.67
C GLY A 130 -9.81 -5.42 -6.86
N PHE A 131 -10.78 -5.72 -7.72
CA PHE A 131 -11.15 -4.90 -8.85
C PHE A 131 -11.68 -3.51 -8.45
N ILE A 132 -12.72 -3.44 -7.62
CA ILE A 132 -13.31 -2.16 -7.21
C ILE A 132 -12.30 -1.33 -6.40
N THR A 133 -11.47 -1.98 -5.57
CA THR A 133 -10.36 -1.30 -4.90
C THR A 133 -9.44 -0.63 -5.91
N ALA A 134 -9.07 -1.31 -7.00
CA ALA A 134 -8.19 -0.78 -8.04
C ALA A 134 -8.77 0.43 -8.80
N CYS A 135 -10.05 0.81 -8.61
CA CYS A 135 -10.61 2.07 -9.13
C CYS A 135 -9.85 3.31 -8.62
N TYR A 136 -9.01 3.20 -7.59
CA TYR A 136 -8.09 4.28 -7.20
C TYR A 136 -7.17 4.72 -8.36
N ILE A 137 -6.94 3.89 -9.37
CA ILE A 137 -6.18 4.22 -10.59
C ILE A 137 -6.75 5.44 -11.33
N VAL A 138 -8.05 5.66 -11.22
CA VAL A 138 -8.76 6.81 -11.82
C VAL A 138 -8.85 7.96 -10.84
N ILE A 139 -9.14 7.65 -9.58
CA ILE A 139 -9.38 8.67 -8.55
C ILE A 139 -8.09 9.42 -8.24
N VAL A 140 -6.96 8.72 -8.13
CA VAL A 140 -5.64 9.34 -7.83
C VAL A 140 -5.23 10.41 -8.85
N PRO A 141 -5.24 10.17 -10.18
CA PRO A 141 -4.89 11.22 -11.13
C PRO A 141 -5.89 12.39 -11.13
N ILE A 142 -7.20 12.13 -10.96
CA ILE A 142 -8.20 13.18 -10.85
C ILE A 142 -7.92 14.07 -9.63
N MET A 143 -7.70 13.47 -8.45
CA MET A 143 -7.32 14.21 -7.26
C MET A 143 -5.96 14.92 -7.42
N GLY A 144 -5.01 14.30 -8.12
CA GLY A 144 -3.71 14.87 -8.43
C GLY A 144 -3.79 16.16 -9.25
N LEU A 145 -4.77 16.28 -10.15
CA LEU A 145 -5.00 17.52 -10.89
C LEU A 145 -5.35 18.69 -9.96
N PHE A 146 -6.19 18.47 -8.95
CA PHE A 146 -6.49 19.49 -7.93
C PHE A 146 -5.23 19.89 -7.12
N MET A 147 -4.27 18.98 -6.98
CA MET A 147 -2.96 19.25 -6.37
C MET A 147 -1.93 19.82 -7.36
N LYS A 148 -2.37 20.24 -8.55
CA LYS A 148 -1.52 20.79 -9.64
C LYS A 148 -0.45 19.82 -10.15
N LYS A 149 -0.62 18.51 -9.95
CA LYS A 149 0.26 17.49 -10.52
C LYS A 149 -0.08 17.28 -11.97
N LYS A 150 0.92 17.36 -12.83
CA LYS A 150 0.74 17.14 -14.28
C LYS A 150 0.91 15.67 -14.60
N CYS A 151 -0.01 15.13 -15.38
CA CYS A 151 0.08 13.78 -15.96
C CYS A 151 0.23 13.89 -17.48
N SER A 152 1.08 13.07 -18.08
CA SER A 152 1.22 13.05 -19.53
C SER A 152 -0.01 12.38 -20.19
N PRO A 153 -0.26 12.66 -21.48
CA PRO A 153 -1.33 12.01 -22.25
C PRO A 153 -1.21 10.47 -22.25
N PHE A 154 0.01 9.92 -22.24
CA PHE A 154 0.24 8.47 -22.18
C PHE A 154 -0.25 7.86 -20.87
N ILE A 155 -0.08 8.55 -19.74
CA ILE A 155 -0.62 8.10 -18.45
C ILE A 155 -2.15 8.09 -18.51
N TRP A 156 -2.80 9.09 -19.09
CA TRP A 156 -4.26 9.10 -19.26
C TRP A 156 -4.74 7.98 -20.17
N ALA A 157 -4.03 7.72 -21.27
CA ALA A 157 -4.35 6.58 -22.14
C ALA A 157 -4.21 5.24 -21.39
N ALA A 158 -3.17 5.08 -20.57
CA ALA A 158 -2.99 3.90 -19.72
C ALA A 158 -4.10 3.76 -18.68
N VAL A 159 -4.55 4.86 -18.05
CA VAL A 159 -5.69 4.88 -17.12
C VAL A 159 -6.98 4.45 -17.81
N VAL A 160 -7.25 4.95 -19.01
CA VAL A 160 -8.44 4.55 -19.79
C VAL A 160 -8.36 3.07 -20.17
N LEU A 161 -7.20 2.59 -20.61
CA LEU A 161 -7.01 1.18 -20.95
C LEU A 161 -7.19 0.27 -19.72
N ALA A 162 -6.64 0.66 -18.58
CA ALA A 162 -6.83 -0.05 -17.33
C ALA A 162 -8.30 -0.06 -16.91
N LEU A 163 -9.04 1.06 -17.06
CA LEU A 163 -10.48 1.12 -16.81
C LEU A 163 -11.26 0.15 -17.69
N ILE A 164 -10.92 0.03 -18.96
CA ILE A 164 -11.55 -0.93 -19.86
C ILE A 164 -11.28 -2.36 -19.36
N GLY A 165 -10.06 -2.69 -18.98
CA GLY A 165 -9.73 -3.98 -18.38
C GLY A 165 -10.54 -4.24 -17.12
N LEU A 166 -10.57 -3.27 -16.25
CA LEU A 166 -11.34 -3.31 -15.04
C LEU A 166 -12.85 -3.47 -15.32
N TYR A 167 -13.44 -2.74 -16.24
CA TYR A 167 -14.83 -2.88 -16.65
C TYR A 167 -15.15 -4.28 -17.20
N LEU A 168 -14.29 -4.80 -18.06
CA LEU A 168 -14.42 -6.15 -18.59
C LEU A 168 -14.39 -7.23 -17.51
N LEU A 169 -13.69 -7.07 -16.42
CA LEU A 169 -13.67 -8.00 -15.29
C LEU A 169 -14.99 -7.99 -14.51
N CYS A 170 -15.63 -6.82 -14.34
CA CYS A 170 -16.84 -6.67 -13.53
C CYS A 170 -18.14 -7.14 -14.18
N ILE A 171 -18.21 -7.16 -15.51
CA ILE A 171 -19.47 -7.49 -16.20
C ILE A 171 -19.63 -9.02 -16.29
N THR A 172 -19.93 -9.69 -15.20
CA THR A 172 -20.22 -11.13 -15.23
C THR A 172 -21.72 -11.43 -15.19
N ASP A 173 -22.54 -10.71 -14.41
CA ASP A 173 -23.95 -11.10 -14.20
C ASP A 173 -24.87 -9.91 -13.91
N GLY A 174 -25.07 -9.05 -14.90
CA GLY A 174 -25.97 -7.91 -14.71
C GLY A 174 -25.43 -6.92 -13.67
N PHE A 175 -25.17 -5.70 -14.08
CA PHE A 175 -24.53 -4.65 -13.28
C PHE A 175 -25.39 -4.29 -12.04
N SER A 176 -25.27 -5.07 -10.97
CA SER A 176 -25.88 -4.76 -9.68
C SER A 176 -24.77 -4.41 -8.67
N ILE A 177 -24.80 -3.17 -8.18
CA ILE A 177 -23.92 -2.71 -7.11
C ILE A 177 -24.52 -3.20 -5.80
N GLY A 178 -23.91 -4.24 -5.22
CA GLY A 178 -24.28 -4.75 -3.91
C GLY A 178 -23.73 -3.87 -2.76
N LYS A 179 -24.19 -4.16 -1.53
CA LYS A 179 -23.69 -3.49 -0.32
C LYS A 179 -22.16 -3.58 -0.19
N GLY A 180 -21.57 -4.76 -0.46
CA GLY A 180 -20.14 -4.98 -0.43
C GLY A 180 -19.40 -4.12 -1.45
N ASP A 181 -19.91 -4.04 -2.67
CA ASP A 181 -19.31 -3.25 -3.75
C ASP A 181 -19.28 -1.76 -3.40
N ALA A 182 -20.37 -1.23 -2.81
CA ALA A 182 -20.44 0.17 -2.36
C ALA A 182 -19.39 0.45 -1.26
N LEU A 183 -19.21 -0.45 -0.30
CA LEU A 183 -18.20 -0.32 0.75
C LEU A 183 -16.79 -0.33 0.16
N VAL A 184 -16.50 -1.22 -0.79
CA VAL A 184 -15.20 -1.27 -1.46
C VAL A 184 -14.96 -0.06 -2.37
N LEU A 185 -16.00 0.54 -2.94
CA LEU A 185 -15.87 1.79 -3.71
C LEU A 185 -15.48 2.97 -2.80
N VAL A 186 -16.07 3.07 -1.60
CA VAL A 186 -15.64 4.03 -0.58
C VAL A 186 -14.19 3.78 -0.17
N CYS A 187 -13.82 2.51 0.01
CA CYS A 187 -12.43 2.12 0.27
C CYS A 187 -11.49 2.61 -0.84
N ALA A 188 -11.84 2.45 -2.12
CA ALA A 188 -11.03 2.90 -3.25
C ALA A 188 -10.75 4.41 -3.21
N PHE A 189 -11.77 5.21 -2.85
CA PHE A 189 -11.60 6.65 -2.63
C PHE A 189 -10.63 6.94 -1.46
N LEU A 190 -10.80 6.26 -0.34
CA LEU A 190 -9.96 6.45 0.85
C LEU A 190 -8.51 5.98 0.61
N PHE A 191 -8.29 4.89 -0.13
CA PHE A 191 -6.95 4.51 -0.57
C PHE A 191 -6.32 5.51 -1.53
N SER A 192 -7.13 6.17 -2.37
CA SER A 192 -6.62 7.26 -3.23
C SER A 192 -6.09 8.42 -2.38
N VAL A 193 -6.80 8.79 -1.32
CA VAL A 193 -6.33 9.79 -0.35
C VAL A 193 -5.04 9.30 0.33
N HIS A 194 -5.00 8.06 0.79
CA HIS A 194 -3.82 7.46 1.43
C HIS A 194 -2.59 7.49 0.52
N ILE A 195 -2.72 7.12 -0.77
CA ILE A 195 -1.65 7.18 -1.76
C ILE A 195 -1.09 8.61 -1.89
N LEU A 196 -1.97 9.62 -1.91
CA LEU A 196 -1.55 11.03 -2.01
C LEU A 196 -0.90 11.54 -0.72
N VAL A 197 -1.33 11.07 0.44
CA VAL A 197 -0.71 11.38 1.74
C VAL A 197 0.70 10.77 1.80
N ILE A 198 0.87 9.52 1.37
CA ILE A 198 2.19 8.89 1.24
C ILE A 198 3.08 9.69 0.30
N ASP A 199 2.57 10.08 -0.87
CA ASP A 199 3.33 10.86 -1.85
C ASP A 199 3.86 12.20 -1.27
N TYR A 200 3.06 12.83 -0.41
CA TYR A 200 3.45 14.08 0.25
C TYR A 200 4.52 13.89 1.34
N PHE A 201 4.41 12.83 2.16
CA PHE A 201 5.29 12.64 3.32
C PHE A 201 6.51 11.77 3.03
N SER A 202 6.43 10.76 2.15
CA SER A 202 7.52 9.81 1.92
C SER A 202 8.86 10.42 1.48
N PRO A 203 8.92 11.56 0.76
CA PRO A 203 10.20 12.20 0.47
C PRO A 203 10.86 12.87 1.68
N LYS A 204 10.08 13.17 2.73
CA LYS A 204 10.48 14.02 3.86
C LYS A 204 10.89 13.23 5.10
N VAL A 205 10.52 11.95 5.18
CA VAL A 205 10.67 11.14 6.39
C VAL A 205 11.19 9.73 6.07
N ASP A 206 11.59 9.01 7.11
CA ASP A 206 11.93 7.59 7.00
C ASP A 206 10.66 6.77 6.76
N GLY A 207 10.62 6.03 5.63
CA GLY A 207 9.45 5.26 5.22
C GLY A 207 9.13 4.08 6.14
N VAL A 208 10.15 3.44 6.74
CA VAL A 208 9.95 2.30 7.64
C VAL A 208 9.36 2.76 8.97
N LYS A 209 9.88 3.88 9.52
CA LYS A 209 9.34 4.50 10.74
C LYS A 209 7.91 5.00 10.52
N MET A 210 7.65 5.62 9.38
CA MET A 210 6.30 6.07 9.02
C MET A 210 5.33 4.91 8.90
N SER A 211 5.74 3.77 8.30
CA SER A 211 4.95 2.53 8.25
C SER A 211 4.61 2.00 9.64
N CYS A 212 5.59 1.97 10.56
CA CYS A 212 5.36 1.49 11.93
C CYS A 212 4.29 2.33 12.65
N ILE A 213 4.39 3.66 12.54
CA ILE A 213 3.41 4.58 13.17
C ILE A 213 2.02 4.40 12.55
N GLN A 214 1.92 4.32 11.20
CA GLN A 214 0.61 4.16 10.55
C GLN A 214 -0.09 2.86 10.96
N PHE A 215 0.65 1.75 11.11
CA PHE A 215 0.06 0.48 11.54
C PHE A 215 -0.35 0.51 13.00
N LEU A 216 0.46 1.12 13.86
CA LEU A 216 0.11 1.28 15.27
C LEU A 216 -1.19 2.09 15.42
N VAL A 217 -1.30 3.22 14.72
CA VAL A 217 -2.50 4.07 14.72
C VAL A 217 -3.69 3.32 14.14
N CYS A 218 -3.55 2.69 12.98
CA CYS A 218 -4.61 1.91 12.34
C CYS A 218 -5.07 0.76 13.25
N GLY A 219 -4.14 0.00 13.82
CA GLY A 219 -4.43 -1.13 14.69
C GLY A 219 -5.17 -0.72 15.96
N ILE A 220 -4.73 0.35 16.65
CA ILE A 220 -5.39 0.87 17.86
C ILE A 220 -6.80 1.37 17.52
N LEU A 221 -6.96 2.19 16.49
CA LEU A 221 -8.26 2.74 16.11
C LEU A 221 -9.24 1.63 15.70
N THR A 222 -8.77 0.59 15.00
CA THR A 222 -9.59 -0.53 14.57
C THR A 222 -9.90 -1.50 15.72
N ALA A 223 -9.03 -1.60 16.73
CA ALA A 223 -9.31 -2.43 17.93
C ALA A 223 -10.53 -1.96 18.71
N ILE A 224 -10.87 -0.68 18.66
CA ILE A 224 -12.05 -0.13 19.36
C ILE A 224 -13.34 -0.80 18.84
N PRO A 225 -13.71 -0.70 17.54
CA PRO A 225 -14.89 -1.39 17.03
C PRO A 225 -14.77 -2.90 17.10
N ALA A 226 -13.58 -3.50 16.98
CA ALA A 226 -13.38 -4.94 17.15
C ALA A 226 -13.86 -5.43 18.52
N ILE A 227 -13.46 -4.74 19.59
CA ILE A 227 -13.84 -5.11 20.96
C ILE A 227 -15.33 -4.87 21.23
N ILE A 228 -15.88 -3.75 20.72
CA ILE A 228 -17.27 -3.34 21.00
C ILE A 228 -18.28 -4.14 20.19
N LEU A 229 -17.99 -4.46 18.93
CA LEU A 229 -18.95 -5.01 17.98
C LEU A 229 -18.77 -6.52 17.74
N GLU A 230 -17.54 -7.02 17.78
CA GLU A 230 -17.24 -8.41 17.37
C GLU A 230 -16.94 -9.34 18.57
N HIS A 231 -16.56 -8.81 19.73
CA HIS A 231 -16.24 -9.57 20.96
C HIS A 231 -15.33 -10.79 20.66
N PRO A 232 -14.10 -10.58 20.16
CA PRO A 232 -13.26 -11.63 19.58
C PRO A 232 -12.97 -12.76 20.59
N LEU A 233 -13.28 -14.00 20.19
CA LEU A 233 -12.98 -15.19 20.96
C LEU A 233 -11.59 -15.72 20.59
N LEU A 234 -10.76 -16.04 21.59
CA LEU A 234 -9.42 -16.62 21.36
C LEU A 234 -9.45 -17.93 20.56
N SER A 235 -10.53 -18.69 20.64
CA SER A 235 -10.71 -19.91 19.89
C SER A 235 -10.82 -19.69 18.37
N ALA A 236 -11.40 -18.57 17.94
CA ALA A 236 -11.56 -18.22 16.52
C ALA A 236 -10.21 -17.97 15.83
N PHE A 237 -9.20 -17.49 16.57
CA PHE A 237 -7.86 -17.25 16.03
C PHE A 237 -7.14 -18.54 15.59
N LYS A 238 -7.50 -19.70 16.17
CA LYS A 238 -6.87 -20.99 15.82
C LYS A 238 -7.07 -21.38 14.34
N GLY A 239 -8.22 -21.02 13.75
CA GLY A 239 -8.51 -21.28 12.34
C GLY A 239 -7.91 -20.21 11.39
N ALA A 240 -7.75 -18.99 11.88
CA ALA A 240 -7.36 -17.82 11.06
C ALA A 240 -5.87 -17.45 11.18
N TRP A 241 -5.08 -18.13 12.01
CA TRP A 241 -3.71 -17.69 12.33
C TRP A 241 -2.82 -17.54 11.10
N GLY A 242 -2.92 -18.45 10.12
CA GLY A 242 -2.14 -18.38 8.87
C GLY A 242 -2.48 -17.14 8.05
N ALA A 243 -3.76 -16.86 7.87
CA ALA A 243 -4.26 -15.68 7.18
C ALA A 243 -3.85 -14.38 7.91
N ILE A 244 -3.96 -14.35 9.24
CA ILE A 244 -3.58 -13.21 10.08
C ILE A 244 -2.08 -12.96 10.00
N LEU A 245 -1.23 -14.00 10.11
CA LEU A 245 0.22 -13.86 10.02
C LEU A 245 0.65 -13.41 8.62
N TYR A 246 0.10 -13.98 7.56
CA TYR A 246 0.37 -13.53 6.19
C TYR A 246 0.00 -12.04 6.02
N ALA A 247 -1.21 -11.67 6.44
CA ALA A 247 -1.67 -10.29 6.32
C ALA A 247 -0.87 -9.33 7.21
N GLY A 248 -0.49 -9.73 8.43
CA GLY A 248 0.30 -8.90 9.34
C GLY A 248 1.76 -8.74 8.90
N ILE A 249 2.42 -9.85 8.53
CA ILE A 249 3.84 -9.82 8.17
C ILE A 249 4.03 -9.35 6.73
N MET A 250 3.41 -10.06 5.77
CA MET A 250 3.66 -9.82 4.37
C MET A 250 2.90 -8.61 3.85
N SER A 251 1.59 -8.51 4.11
CA SER A 251 0.79 -7.40 3.60
C SER A 251 1.07 -6.10 4.37
N CYS A 252 0.98 -6.10 5.71
CA CYS A 252 1.27 -4.89 6.50
C CYS A 252 2.78 -4.65 6.60
N GLY A 253 3.54 -5.52 7.25
CA GLY A 253 4.96 -5.29 7.52
C GLY A 253 5.79 -5.04 6.26
N VAL A 254 5.67 -5.90 5.25
CA VAL A 254 6.50 -5.82 4.03
C VAL A 254 5.85 -4.92 2.98
N ALA A 255 4.65 -5.25 2.47
CA ALA A 255 4.11 -4.62 1.27
C ALA A 255 3.79 -3.11 1.44
N TYR A 256 3.12 -2.69 2.52
CA TYR A 256 2.90 -1.25 2.75
C TYR A 256 4.20 -0.48 2.99
N THR A 257 5.20 -1.08 3.64
CA THR A 257 6.52 -0.46 3.79
C THR A 257 7.19 -0.31 2.43
N LEU A 258 7.13 -1.34 1.58
CA LEU A 258 7.60 -1.28 0.20
C LEU A 258 6.81 -0.25 -0.63
N GLN A 259 5.51 -0.07 -0.39
CA GLN A 259 4.72 0.99 -1.02
C GLN A 259 5.30 2.37 -0.70
N ILE A 260 5.53 2.68 0.56
CA ILE A 260 6.06 3.99 0.98
C ILE A 260 7.45 4.23 0.36
N VAL A 261 8.32 3.22 0.39
CA VAL A 261 9.66 3.29 -0.21
C VAL A 261 9.57 3.42 -1.74
N GLY A 262 8.73 2.64 -2.38
CA GLY A 262 8.55 2.61 -3.83
C GLY A 262 7.88 3.88 -4.38
N GLN A 263 6.97 4.50 -3.63
CA GLN A 263 6.32 5.74 -4.03
C GLN A 263 7.22 6.98 -3.88
N LYS A 264 8.31 6.87 -3.11
CA LYS A 264 9.21 8.01 -2.88
C LYS A 264 9.73 8.60 -4.19
N ASN A 265 9.43 9.88 -4.43
CA ASN A 265 9.79 10.62 -5.65
C ASN A 265 9.22 10.02 -6.96
N MET A 266 8.14 9.26 -6.88
CA MET A 266 7.40 8.74 -8.04
C MET A 266 6.11 9.54 -8.25
N ASN A 267 5.64 9.63 -9.49
CA ASN A 267 4.32 10.19 -9.76
C ASN A 267 3.23 9.28 -9.16
N PRO A 268 2.33 9.78 -8.30
CA PRO A 268 1.32 8.96 -7.63
C PRO A 268 0.36 8.25 -8.59
N THR A 269 0.11 8.83 -9.77
CA THR A 269 -0.69 8.16 -10.81
C THR A 269 0.03 6.94 -11.38
N VAL A 270 1.35 7.02 -11.60
CA VAL A 270 2.13 5.85 -12.03
C VAL A 270 2.18 4.80 -10.94
N ALA A 271 2.34 5.23 -9.69
CA ALA A 271 2.33 4.31 -8.55
C ALA A 271 0.98 3.59 -8.43
N SER A 272 -0.15 4.30 -8.52
CA SER A 272 -1.48 3.68 -8.48
C SER A 272 -1.72 2.71 -9.63
N LEU A 273 -1.19 3.01 -10.82
CA LEU A 273 -1.26 2.13 -12.00
C LEU A 273 -0.52 0.81 -11.77
N ILE A 274 0.68 0.85 -11.18
CA ILE A 274 1.44 -0.36 -10.87
C ILE A 274 0.74 -1.16 -9.76
N LEU A 275 0.28 -0.49 -8.73
CA LEU A 275 -0.41 -1.13 -7.60
C LEU A 275 -1.71 -1.79 -8.03
N SER A 276 -2.44 -1.24 -9.02
CA SER A 276 -3.70 -1.82 -9.50
C SER A 276 -3.56 -3.23 -10.11
N LEU A 277 -2.33 -3.68 -10.41
CA LEU A 277 -2.09 -5.08 -10.80
C LEU A 277 -2.44 -6.08 -9.68
N GLU A 278 -2.60 -5.60 -8.43
CA GLU A 278 -3.13 -6.43 -7.34
C GLU A 278 -4.45 -7.11 -7.72
N SER A 279 -5.29 -6.46 -8.54
CA SER A 279 -6.55 -7.02 -9.02
C SER A 279 -6.36 -8.23 -9.95
N CYS A 280 -5.39 -8.18 -10.85
CA CYS A 280 -5.05 -9.32 -11.70
C CYS A 280 -4.46 -10.46 -10.87
N ILE A 281 -3.61 -10.14 -9.91
CA ILE A 281 -2.97 -11.11 -9.04
C ILE A 281 -3.99 -11.73 -8.07
N SER A 282 -4.99 -10.98 -7.61
CA SER A 282 -6.07 -11.53 -6.78
C SER A 282 -6.91 -12.58 -7.51
N VAL A 283 -7.18 -12.37 -8.80
CA VAL A 283 -7.85 -13.36 -9.67
C VAL A 283 -6.99 -14.62 -9.81
N LEU A 284 -5.70 -14.46 -10.11
CA LEU A 284 -4.76 -15.60 -10.21
C LEU A 284 -4.61 -16.34 -8.87
N ALA A 285 -4.55 -15.62 -7.77
CA ALA A 285 -4.50 -16.21 -6.43
C ALA A 285 -5.78 -16.98 -6.09
N GLY A 286 -6.95 -16.44 -6.44
CA GLY A 286 -8.23 -17.14 -6.32
C GLY A 286 -8.26 -18.44 -7.11
N TRP A 287 -7.73 -18.42 -8.34
CA TRP A 287 -7.61 -19.63 -9.16
C TRP A 287 -6.67 -20.67 -8.55
N ILE A 288 -5.45 -20.28 -8.18
CA ILE A 288 -4.41 -21.21 -7.72
C ILE A 288 -4.68 -21.70 -6.28
N ILE A 289 -5.12 -20.82 -5.37
CA ILE A 289 -5.23 -21.12 -3.94
C ILE A 289 -6.63 -21.65 -3.59
N LEU A 290 -7.69 -21.02 -4.14
CA LEU A 290 -9.06 -21.37 -3.84
C LEU A 290 -9.68 -22.34 -4.87
N GLY A 291 -8.94 -22.73 -5.92
CA GLY A 291 -9.43 -23.61 -6.97
C GLY A 291 -10.56 -22.99 -7.83
N GLN A 292 -10.69 -21.67 -7.85
CA GLN A 292 -11.69 -20.97 -8.65
C GLN A 292 -11.39 -21.15 -10.15
N ASN A 293 -12.43 -21.23 -10.98
CA ASN A 293 -12.23 -21.35 -12.44
C ASN A 293 -11.75 -20.02 -13.04
N LEU A 294 -10.64 -20.07 -13.76
CA LEU A 294 -10.12 -18.92 -14.50
C LEU A 294 -10.84 -18.84 -15.87
N THR A 295 -11.61 -17.81 -16.07
CA THR A 295 -12.33 -17.58 -17.33
C THR A 295 -11.43 -16.94 -18.39
N THR A 296 -11.70 -17.21 -19.69
CA THR A 296 -10.99 -16.55 -20.81
C THR A 296 -11.04 -15.03 -20.68
N ARG A 297 -12.12 -14.50 -20.15
CA ARG A 297 -12.33 -13.09 -19.94
C ARG A 297 -11.34 -12.51 -18.90
N GLU A 298 -11.15 -13.19 -17.76
CA GLU A 298 -10.19 -12.80 -16.74
C GLU A 298 -8.76 -12.79 -17.28
N ILE A 299 -8.42 -13.74 -18.17
CA ILE A 299 -7.13 -13.77 -18.86
C ILE A 299 -6.97 -12.52 -19.75
N ILE A 300 -7.98 -12.19 -20.56
CA ILE A 300 -7.97 -11.00 -21.42
C ILE A 300 -7.78 -9.73 -20.57
N VAL A 301 -8.50 -9.62 -19.45
CA VAL A 301 -8.38 -8.48 -18.53
C VAL A 301 -6.97 -8.35 -17.98
N CYS A 302 -6.35 -9.44 -17.52
CA CYS A 302 -4.97 -9.43 -17.04
C CYS A 302 -4.00 -8.93 -18.11
N VAL A 303 -4.16 -9.36 -19.36
CA VAL A 303 -3.33 -8.91 -20.50
C VAL A 303 -3.54 -7.40 -20.75
N VAL A 304 -4.79 -6.92 -20.74
CA VAL A 304 -5.11 -5.49 -20.94
C VAL A 304 -4.52 -4.63 -19.82
N MET A 305 -4.64 -5.06 -18.57
CA MET A 305 -4.06 -4.35 -17.41
C MET A 305 -2.53 -4.30 -17.49
N PHE A 306 -1.90 -5.40 -17.89
CA PHE A 306 -0.46 -5.42 -18.08
C PHE A 306 -0.01 -4.51 -19.23
N ALA A 307 -0.75 -4.48 -20.34
CA ALA A 307 -0.50 -3.55 -21.45
C ALA A 307 -0.64 -2.08 -21.00
N ALA A 308 -1.63 -1.76 -20.19
CA ALA A 308 -1.79 -0.42 -19.60
C ALA A 308 -0.58 -0.03 -18.75
N LEU A 309 -0.04 -0.96 -17.93
CA LEU A 309 1.17 -0.72 -17.15
C LEU A 309 2.38 -0.42 -18.06
N VAL A 310 2.59 -1.22 -19.09
CA VAL A 310 3.70 -1.02 -20.06
C VAL A 310 3.56 0.34 -20.75
N LEU A 311 2.35 0.71 -21.18
CA LEU A 311 2.07 2.01 -21.79
C LEU A 311 2.41 3.17 -20.87
N ALA A 312 2.10 3.08 -19.58
CA ALA A 312 2.42 4.12 -18.60
C ALA A 312 3.92 4.29 -18.36
N GLN A 313 4.72 3.27 -18.65
CA GLN A 313 6.18 3.29 -18.46
C GLN A 313 6.96 3.73 -19.69
N LEU A 314 6.30 3.95 -20.83
CA LEU A 314 6.96 4.47 -22.02
C LEU A 314 7.59 5.85 -21.74
N PRO A 315 8.73 6.15 -22.35
CA PRO A 315 9.42 7.43 -22.17
C PRO A 315 8.52 8.62 -22.52
N GLN A 316 8.36 9.55 -21.60
CA GLN A 316 7.50 10.74 -21.72
C GLN A 316 8.29 11.94 -22.24
#